data_de8d91b640aeb00d5db13ee954942aad
#
_entry.id   de8d91b640aeb00d5db13ee954942aad
#
_cell.length_a   1.000
_cell.length_b   1.000
_cell.length_c   1.000
_cell.angle_alpha   90.00
_cell.angle_beta   90.00
_cell.angle_gamma   90.00
#
_symmetry.space_group_name_H-M   'P 1'
#
loop_
_entity.id
_entity.type
_entity.pdbx_description
1 polymer ?
#
loop_
_entity_poly.entity_id
_entity_poly.type
_entity_poly.pdbx_seq_one_letter_code
_entity_poly.pdbx_strand_id
1 'polypeptide(L)'
;MVIIMLSKGKEKNMNGLITSCLILFVGRICDVSLGTVRTVLTVKEKTGLAACVGFCEVLIWFIVVRDALNSEYPVYWLALAYAAGYASGTFIGGKLAKLLVPGHVTVEVITSDRSDVIPNKLREHGFALTVINVNESNFGQPKYMIIADVDKKEVKYFEERVKAHDPGAFIIIRDTKAYLGGYMGARK
;
A
#
# COMPACT_ATOMS: atom_id res chain seq x y z
N MET A 1 -2.04 37.99 -45.30
CA MET A 1 -3.21 38.04 -44.40
C MET A 1 -3.40 36.73 -43.61
N VAL A 2 -3.19 35.56 -44.19
CA VAL A 2 -3.30 34.23 -43.51
C VAL A 2 -2.23 34.03 -42.44
N ILE A 3 -0.98 34.48 -42.65
CA ILE A 3 0.14 34.32 -41.69
C ILE A 3 -0.08 35.17 -40.42
N ILE A 4 -0.74 36.32 -40.52
CA ILE A 4 -1.06 37.20 -39.38
C ILE A 4 -2.21 36.63 -38.54
N MET A 5 -3.16 35.90 -39.14
CA MET A 5 -4.19 35.17 -38.40
C MET A 5 -3.66 33.98 -37.64
N LEU A 6 -2.65 33.28 -38.17
CA LEU A 6 -1.96 32.16 -37.48
C LEU A 6 -1.09 32.66 -36.32
N SER A 7 -0.56 33.88 -36.37
CA SER A 7 0.23 34.49 -35.30
C SER A 7 -0.65 34.97 -34.12
N LYS A 8 -1.87 35.49 -34.41
CA LYS A 8 -2.79 35.98 -33.37
C LYS A 8 -3.45 34.88 -32.53
N GLY A 9 -3.44 33.62 -33.02
CA GLY A 9 -3.87 32.45 -32.24
C GLY A 9 -2.83 31.94 -31.24
N LYS A 10 -1.58 32.40 -31.33
CA LYS A 10 -0.45 31.88 -30.57
C LYS A 10 -0.19 32.56 -29.22
N GLU A 11 -0.77 33.74 -29.00
CA GLU A 11 -0.71 34.44 -27.71
C GLU A 11 -1.87 34.10 -26.74
N LYS A 12 -2.74 33.18 -27.13
CA LYS A 12 -3.85 32.76 -26.28
C LYS A 12 -3.36 31.94 -25.10
N ASN A 13 -2.81 32.65 -24.13
CA ASN A 13 -2.62 32.24 -22.75
C ASN A 13 -1.81 30.97 -22.51
N MET A 14 -0.49 31.07 -22.62
CA MET A 14 0.40 30.04 -22.04
C MET A 14 0.07 29.81 -20.55
N ASN A 15 -0.30 30.86 -19.82
CA ASN A 15 -0.79 30.74 -18.44
C ASN A 15 -2.07 29.89 -18.33
N GLY A 16 -3.00 30.03 -19.28
CA GLY A 16 -4.22 29.25 -19.33
C GLY A 16 -3.96 27.75 -19.62
N LEU A 17 -3.05 27.45 -20.56
CA LEU A 17 -2.63 26.09 -20.84
C LEU A 17 -2.00 25.45 -19.61
N ILE A 18 -1.07 26.16 -18.94
CA ILE A 18 -0.40 25.65 -17.72
C ILE A 18 -1.43 25.40 -16.62
N THR A 19 -2.39 26.32 -16.44
CA THR A 19 -3.45 26.15 -15.44
C THR A 19 -4.32 24.93 -15.74
N SER A 20 -4.74 24.74 -17.00
CA SER A 20 -5.53 23.56 -17.39
C SER A 20 -4.75 22.25 -17.20
N CYS A 21 -3.48 22.21 -17.60
CA CYS A 21 -2.61 21.06 -17.37
C CYS A 21 -2.43 20.76 -15.86
N LEU A 22 -2.30 21.80 -15.04
CA LEU A 22 -2.12 21.64 -13.59
C LEU A 22 -3.41 21.12 -12.93
N ILE A 23 -4.57 21.65 -13.29
CA ILE A 23 -5.87 21.19 -12.79
C ILE A 23 -6.08 19.71 -13.17
N LEU A 24 -5.81 19.38 -14.43
CA LEU A 24 -5.92 18.02 -14.95
C LEU A 24 -4.96 17.07 -14.23
N PHE A 25 -3.72 17.48 -14.03
CA PHE A 25 -2.69 16.69 -13.32
C PHE A 25 -3.09 16.44 -11.86
N VAL A 26 -3.45 17.48 -11.10
CA VAL A 26 -3.84 17.37 -9.69
C VAL A 26 -5.13 16.57 -9.53
N GLY A 27 -6.15 16.87 -10.36
CA GLY A 27 -7.40 16.13 -10.34
C GLY A 27 -7.19 14.65 -10.63
N ARG A 28 -6.27 14.31 -11.53
CA ARG A 28 -5.92 12.94 -11.86
C ARG A 28 -5.17 12.24 -10.73
N ILE A 29 -4.30 12.93 -10.00
CA ILE A 29 -3.66 12.40 -8.79
C ILE A 29 -4.72 12.02 -7.75
N CYS A 30 -5.66 12.90 -7.48
CA CYS A 30 -6.73 12.65 -6.51
C CYS A 30 -7.60 11.45 -6.91
N ASP A 31 -8.09 11.43 -8.14
CA ASP A 31 -8.92 10.37 -8.69
C ASP A 31 -8.23 9.00 -8.60
N VAL A 32 -7.02 8.88 -9.14
CA VAL A 32 -6.27 7.61 -9.16
C VAL A 32 -5.85 7.14 -7.76
N SER A 33 -5.52 8.09 -6.87
CA SER A 33 -5.20 7.76 -5.48
C SER A 33 -6.40 7.17 -4.76
N LEU A 34 -7.60 7.72 -4.96
CA LEU A 34 -8.86 7.18 -4.42
C LEU A 34 -9.16 5.79 -4.98
N GLY A 35 -8.99 5.59 -6.29
CA GLY A 35 -9.17 4.29 -6.94
C GLY A 35 -8.25 3.21 -6.37
N THR A 36 -7.01 3.57 -6.08
CA THR A 36 -6.05 2.66 -5.44
C THR A 36 -6.50 2.28 -4.02
N VAL A 37 -6.93 3.26 -3.22
CA VAL A 37 -7.46 3.04 -1.88
C VAL A 37 -8.72 2.17 -1.92
N ARG A 38 -9.66 2.47 -2.83
CA ARG A 38 -10.89 1.68 -3.04
C ARG A 38 -10.58 0.22 -3.32
N THR A 39 -9.62 -0.04 -4.22
CA THR A 39 -9.22 -1.42 -4.55
C THR A 39 -8.73 -2.17 -3.31
N VAL A 40 -7.89 -1.54 -2.48
CA VAL A 40 -7.41 -2.15 -1.23
C VAL A 40 -8.55 -2.38 -0.24
N LEU A 41 -9.48 -1.44 -0.10
CA LEU A 41 -10.65 -1.60 0.77
C LEU A 41 -11.54 -2.76 0.32
N THR A 42 -11.71 -2.94 -0.99
CA THR A 42 -12.47 -4.07 -1.57
C THR A 42 -11.80 -5.40 -1.22
N VAL A 43 -10.49 -5.52 -1.42
CA VAL A 43 -9.73 -6.73 -1.06
C VAL A 43 -9.78 -7.04 0.45
N LYS A 44 -9.89 -6.00 1.29
CA LYS A 44 -10.05 -6.13 2.74
C LYS A 44 -11.52 -6.32 3.19
N GLU A 45 -12.42 -6.61 2.25
CA GLU A 45 -13.86 -6.87 2.50
C GLU A 45 -14.62 -5.69 3.15
N LYS A 46 -14.05 -4.48 3.11
CA LYS A 46 -14.70 -3.24 3.60
C LYS A 46 -15.56 -2.60 2.50
N THR A 47 -16.53 -3.35 1.99
CA THR A 47 -17.32 -3.01 0.80
C THR A 47 -18.09 -1.70 0.91
N GLY A 48 -18.65 -1.37 2.08
CA GLY A 48 -19.37 -0.10 2.28
C GLY A 48 -18.47 1.13 2.12
N LEU A 49 -17.28 1.10 2.74
CA LEU A 49 -16.28 2.18 2.57
C LEU A 49 -15.76 2.23 1.15
N ALA A 50 -15.54 1.09 0.51
CA ALA A 50 -15.09 1.02 -0.88
C ALA A 50 -16.12 1.67 -1.83
N ALA A 51 -17.42 1.45 -1.60
CA ALA A 51 -18.48 2.07 -2.39
C ALA A 51 -18.50 3.61 -2.25
N CYS A 52 -18.37 4.13 -1.02
CA CYS A 52 -18.31 5.57 -0.78
C CYS A 52 -17.09 6.21 -1.47
N VAL A 53 -15.91 5.58 -1.36
CA VAL A 53 -14.69 6.05 -2.02
C VAL A 53 -14.85 6.00 -3.54
N GLY A 54 -15.46 4.92 -4.08
CA GLY A 54 -15.73 4.78 -5.52
C GLY A 54 -16.68 5.85 -6.06
N PHE A 55 -17.68 6.24 -5.30
CA PHE A 55 -18.56 7.35 -5.68
C PHE A 55 -17.77 8.67 -5.82
N CYS A 56 -16.92 9.01 -4.84
CA CYS A 56 -16.07 10.20 -4.91
C CYS A 56 -15.07 10.14 -6.07
N GLU A 57 -14.46 8.98 -6.30
CA GLU A 57 -13.53 8.72 -7.40
C GLU A 57 -14.18 9.04 -8.74
N VAL A 58 -15.37 8.47 -9.01
CA VAL A 58 -16.08 8.65 -10.29
C VAL A 58 -16.52 10.09 -10.49
N LEU A 59 -16.95 10.78 -9.44
CA LEU A 59 -17.29 12.21 -9.52
C LEU A 59 -16.11 13.07 -9.94
N ILE A 60 -14.96 12.88 -9.28
CA ILE A 60 -13.73 13.63 -9.60
C ILE A 60 -13.29 13.32 -11.03
N TRP A 61 -13.28 12.03 -11.41
CA TRP A 61 -12.95 11.61 -12.76
C TRP A 61 -13.83 12.29 -13.81
N PHE A 62 -15.14 12.32 -13.59
CA PHE A 62 -16.09 12.91 -14.53
C PHE A 62 -15.82 14.41 -14.73
N ILE A 63 -15.55 15.16 -13.65
CA ILE A 63 -15.24 16.59 -13.71
C ILE A 63 -13.94 16.81 -14.49
N VAL A 64 -12.90 16.06 -14.18
CA VAL A 64 -11.57 16.16 -14.79
C VAL A 64 -11.62 15.84 -16.29
N VAL A 65 -12.33 14.79 -16.68
CA VAL A 65 -12.46 14.40 -18.10
C VAL A 65 -13.30 15.41 -18.87
N ARG A 66 -14.40 15.89 -18.29
CA ARG A 66 -15.23 16.93 -18.90
C ARG A 66 -14.41 18.19 -19.23
N ASP A 67 -13.59 18.67 -18.29
CA ASP A 67 -12.76 19.86 -18.50
C ASP A 67 -11.69 19.61 -19.57
N ALA A 68 -11.09 18.42 -19.60
CA ALA A 68 -10.13 18.04 -20.62
C ALA A 68 -10.74 18.02 -22.03
N LEU A 69 -11.95 17.46 -22.19
CA LEU A 69 -12.64 17.36 -23.47
C LEU A 69 -13.14 18.70 -24.00
N ASN A 70 -13.52 19.63 -23.11
CA ASN A 70 -13.97 20.97 -23.47
C ASN A 70 -12.81 21.97 -23.64
N SER A 71 -11.57 21.52 -23.48
CA SER A 71 -10.40 22.38 -23.60
C SER A 71 -10.06 22.68 -25.07
N GLU A 72 -9.82 23.94 -25.38
CA GLU A 72 -9.35 24.40 -26.72
C GLU A 72 -7.82 24.25 -26.89
N TYR A 73 -7.12 23.71 -25.90
CA TYR A 73 -5.66 23.58 -25.92
C TYR A 73 -5.19 22.33 -26.68
N PRO A 74 -3.92 22.31 -27.12
CA PRO A 74 -3.37 21.16 -27.83
C PRO A 74 -3.43 19.88 -26.98
N VAL A 75 -4.07 18.86 -27.54
CA VAL A 75 -4.35 17.55 -26.87
C VAL A 75 -3.08 16.89 -26.33
N TYR A 76 -1.93 17.08 -26.98
CA TYR A 76 -0.67 16.45 -26.55
C TYR A 76 -0.23 16.87 -25.15
N TRP A 77 -0.32 18.15 -24.81
CA TRP A 77 0.06 18.65 -23.49
C TRP A 77 -0.92 18.20 -22.41
N LEU A 78 -2.21 18.16 -22.73
CA LEU A 78 -3.24 17.66 -21.83
C LEU A 78 -3.07 16.15 -21.58
N ALA A 79 -2.78 15.38 -22.64
CA ALA A 79 -2.53 13.95 -22.54
C ALA A 79 -1.27 13.65 -21.68
N LEU A 80 -0.20 14.44 -21.85
CA LEU A 80 1.01 14.28 -21.04
C LEU A 80 0.74 14.60 -19.56
N ALA A 81 0.03 15.70 -19.27
CA ALA A 81 -0.35 16.06 -17.91
C ALA A 81 -1.25 14.98 -17.27
N TYR A 82 -2.21 14.46 -18.04
CA TYR A 82 -3.10 13.38 -17.62
C TYR A 82 -2.34 12.10 -17.27
N ALA A 83 -1.42 11.67 -18.16
CA ALA A 83 -0.62 10.46 -17.95
C ALA A 83 0.35 10.61 -16.75
N ALA A 84 1.00 11.78 -16.62
CA ALA A 84 1.87 12.08 -15.49
C ALA A 84 1.09 12.10 -14.16
N GLY A 85 -0.13 12.67 -14.17
CA GLY A 85 -1.04 12.64 -13.02
C GLY A 85 -1.45 11.23 -12.63
N TYR A 86 -1.72 10.37 -13.61
CA TYR A 86 -2.03 8.95 -13.36
C TYR A 86 -0.86 8.23 -12.67
N ALA A 87 0.35 8.36 -13.20
CA ALA A 87 1.54 7.72 -12.64
C ALA A 87 1.82 8.19 -11.21
N SER A 88 1.77 9.52 -10.99
CA SER A 88 1.94 10.12 -9.67
C SER A 88 0.83 9.69 -8.69
N GLY A 89 -0.41 9.66 -9.14
CA GLY A 89 -1.58 9.23 -8.36
C GLY A 89 -1.48 7.76 -7.94
N THR A 90 -1.02 6.89 -8.83
CA THR A 90 -0.78 5.47 -8.51
C THR A 90 0.27 5.32 -7.42
N PHE A 91 1.37 6.07 -7.50
CA PHE A 91 2.42 6.03 -6.50
C PHE A 91 1.96 6.56 -5.13
N ILE A 92 1.27 7.71 -5.11
CA ILE A 92 0.74 8.32 -3.89
C ILE A 92 -0.35 7.43 -3.29
N GLY A 93 -1.28 6.97 -4.12
CA GLY A 93 -2.37 6.09 -3.70
C GLY A 93 -1.86 4.78 -3.10
N GLY A 94 -0.83 4.18 -3.68
CA GLY A 94 -0.20 2.98 -3.13
C GLY A 94 0.45 3.20 -1.76
N LYS A 95 1.08 4.35 -1.53
CA LYS A 95 1.60 4.73 -0.20
C LYS A 95 0.46 4.97 0.80
N LEU A 96 -0.56 5.72 0.38
CA LEU A 96 -1.71 6.05 1.23
C LEU A 96 -2.49 4.79 1.62
N ALA A 97 -2.68 3.86 0.71
CA ALA A 97 -3.32 2.57 0.96
C ALA A 97 -2.59 1.76 2.03
N LYS A 98 -1.26 1.73 2.01
CA LYS A 98 -0.45 1.07 3.06
C LYS A 98 -0.60 1.70 4.44
N LEU A 99 -0.81 3.02 4.51
CA LEU A 99 -0.97 3.74 5.76
C LEU A 99 -2.38 3.60 6.33
N LEU A 100 -3.39 3.65 5.45
CA LEU A 100 -4.81 3.65 5.84
C LEU A 100 -5.35 2.27 6.17
N VAL A 101 -4.68 1.21 5.72
CA VAL A 101 -5.11 -0.16 6.00
C VAL A 101 -4.04 -0.85 6.87
N PRO A 102 -4.11 -0.64 8.19
CA PRO A 102 -3.26 -1.39 9.12
C PRO A 102 -3.51 -2.87 8.90
N GLY A 103 -2.46 -3.63 8.88
CA GLY A 103 -2.54 -5.05 8.65
C GLY A 103 -1.71 -5.79 9.68
N HIS A 104 -2.20 -6.95 10.09
CA HIS A 104 -1.44 -7.93 10.81
C HIS A 104 -0.91 -8.97 9.84
N VAL A 105 0.22 -9.54 10.20
CA VAL A 105 0.84 -10.65 9.48
C VAL A 105 1.14 -11.77 10.44
N THR A 106 0.92 -12.97 9.99
CA THR A 106 1.40 -14.16 10.68
C THR A 106 2.86 -14.37 10.28
N VAL A 107 3.72 -14.34 11.27
CA VAL A 107 5.15 -14.63 11.11
C VAL A 107 5.41 -16.04 11.64
N GLU A 108 5.91 -16.90 10.77
CA GLU A 108 6.31 -18.25 11.10
C GLU A 108 7.84 -18.31 11.06
N VAL A 109 8.47 -18.68 12.16
CA VAL A 109 9.93 -18.81 12.28
C VAL A 109 10.26 -20.26 12.47
N ILE A 110 11.07 -20.82 11.59
CA ILE A 110 11.59 -22.18 11.71
C ILE A 110 13.07 -22.07 12.09
N THR A 111 13.41 -22.54 13.30
CA THR A 111 14.75 -22.46 13.84
C THR A 111 15.24 -23.84 14.31
N SER A 112 16.52 -24.07 14.15
CA SER A 112 17.21 -25.24 14.71
C SER A 112 17.63 -25.01 16.16
N ASP A 113 17.63 -23.77 16.63
CA ASP A 113 17.85 -23.44 18.04
C ASP A 113 16.60 -23.81 18.85
N ARG A 114 16.73 -24.85 19.64
CA ARG A 114 15.68 -25.36 20.51
C ARG A 114 15.76 -24.79 21.94
N SER A 115 16.63 -23.82 22.15
CA SER A 115 16.63 -23.08 23.40
C SER A 115 15.37 -22.21 23.48
N ASP A 116 14.80 -22.09 24.66
CA ASP A 116 13.66 -21.18 24.87
C ASP A 116 14.06 -19.68 24.84
N VAL A 117 15.29 -19.37 24.41
CA VAL A 117 15.82 -18.01 24.40
C VAL A 117 15.06 -17.13 23.42
N ILE A 118 14.85 -17.59 22.18
CA ILE A 118 14.12 -16.82 21.17
C ILE A 118 12.67 -16.60 21.58
N PRO A 119 11.88 -17.65 21.94
CA PRO A 119 10.50 -17.46 22.40
C PRO A 119 10.39 -16.54 23.62
N ASN A 120 11.24 -16.71 24.63
CA ASN A 120 11.18 -15.93 25.85
C ASN A 120 11.48 -14.44 25.58
N LYS A 121 12.52 -14.14 24.82
CA LYS A 121 12.83 -12.76 24.44
C LYS A 121 11.73 -12.08 23.63
N LEU A 122 11.12 -12.80 22.70
CA LEU A 122 9.98 -12.27 21.95
C LEU A 122 8.78 -12.00 22.86
N ARG A 123 8.51 -12.87 23.86
CA ARG A 123 7.47 -12.66 24.87
C ARG A 123 7.75 -11.46 25.77
N GLU A 124 9.00 -11.28 26.21
CA GLU A 124 9.42 -10.11 27.01
C GLU A 124 9.16 -8.78 26.26
N HIS A 125 9.25 -8.81 24.93
CA HIS A 125 8.91 -7.65 24.08
C HIS A 125 7.42 -7.53 23.75
N GLY A 126 6.58 -8.38 24.34
CA GLY A 126 5.12 -8.31 24.25
C GLY A 126 4.53 -9.00 23.02
N PHE A 127 5.31 -9.82 22.31
CA PHE A 127 4.76 -10.63 21.22
C PHE A 127 4.03 -11.85 21.77
N ALA A 128 2.77 -12.03 21.34
CA ALA A 128 2.05 -13.27 21.56
C ALA A 128 2.52 -14.29 20.55
N LEU A 129 2.99 -15.44 21.01
CA LEU A 129 3.51 -16.47 20.14
C LEU A 129 3.18 -17.88 20.61
N THR A 130 3.05 -18.77 19.65
CA THR A 130 2.92 -20.22 19.87
C THR A 130 4.17 -20.91 19.38
N VAL A 131 4.70 -21.81 20.20
CA VAL A 131 5.87 -22.65 19.83
C VAL A 131 5.39 -24.07 19.56
N ILE A 132 5.75 -24.59 18.40
CA ILE A 132 5.45 -25.96 17.99
C ILE A 132 6.76 -26.73 17.85
N ASN A 133 6.85 -27.88 18.52
CA ASN A 133 7.93 -28.81 18.29
C ASN A 133 7.71 -29.54 16.96
N VAL A 134 8.60 -29.33 16.02
CA VAL A 134 8.62 -30.07 14.77
C VAL A 134 9.54 -31.27 14.95
N ASN A 135 8.95 -32.45 15.11
CA ASN A 135 9.68 -33.69 15.23
C ASN A 135 10.30 -34.08 13.88
N GLU A 136 11.34 -34.89 13.97
CA GLU A 136 12.14 -35.34 12.83
C GLU A 136 11.31 -35.87 11.67
N SER A 137 11.58 -35.36 10.49
CA SER A 137 11.46 -36.15 9.28
C SER A 137 12.77 -36.91 9.09
N ASN A 138 12.80 -38.03 8.35
CA ASN A 138 13.99 -38.83 8.05
C ASN A 138 15.18 -38.02 7.46
N PHE A 139 15.08 -36.74 7.32
CA PHE A 139 16.01 -35.85 6.63
C PHE A 139 16.41 -34.59 7.41
N GLY A 140 16.20 -34.51 8.73
CA GLY A 140 16.60 -33.28 9.43
C GLY A 140 16.61 -33.38 10.95
N GLN A 141 17.34 -32.45 11.56
CA GLN A 141 17.36 -32.28 13.01
C GLN A 141 16.00 -31.69 13.50
N PRO A 142 15.59 -32.05 14.74
CA PRO A 142 14.39 -31.45 15.34
C PRO A 142 14.46 -29.93 15.34
N LYS A 143 13.34 -29.27 15.02
CA LYS A 143 13.25 -27.80 14.91
C LYS A 143 12.12 -27.27 15.77
N TYR A 144 12.20 -26.00 16.13
CA TYR A 144 11.07 -25.24 16.61
C TYR A 144 10.42 -24.46 15.47
N MET A 145 9.09 -24.45 15.48
CA MET A 145 8.28 -23.52 14.68
C MET A 145 7.60 -22.55 15.62
N ILE A 146 7.94 -21.29 15.51
CA ILE A 146 7.37 -20.21 16.30
C ILE A 146 6.38 -19.48 15.40
N ILE A 147 5.12 -19.39 15.82
CA ILE A 147 4.06 -18.68 15.10
C ILE A 147 3.66 -17.47 15.94
N ALA A 148 3.73 -16.30 15.35
CA ALA A 148 3.32 -15.06 15.99
C ALA A 148 2.44 -14.22 15.02
N ASP A 149 1.44 -13.54 15.55
CA ASP A 149 0.72 -12.50 14.82
C ASP A 149 1.30 -11.14 15.18
N VAL A 150 1.79 -10.42 14.17
CA VAL A 150 2.62 -9.22 14.33
C VAL A 150 2.05 -8.08 13.49
N ASP A 151 1.97 -6.86 14.04
CA ASP A 151 1.66 -5.68 13.22
C ASP A 151 2.72 -5.48 12.13
N LYS A 152 2.30 -5.19 10.90
CA LYS A 152 3.22 -4.94 9.76
C LYS A 152 4.33 -3.94 10.06
N LYS A 153 4.07 -2.99 10.95
CA LYS A 153 5.05 -1.98 11.36
C LYS A 153 6.17 -2.56 12.22
N GLU A 154 5.89 -3.66 12.92
CA GLU A 154 6.81 -4.29 13.87
C GLU A 154 7.55 -5.50 13.29
N VAL A 155 7.18 -5.92 12.09
CA VAL A 155 7.77 -7.09 11.42
C VAL A 155 9.29 -6.99 11.33
N LYS A 156 9.80 -5.81 10.94
CA LYS A 156 11.24 -5.60 10.82
C LYS A 156 11.96 -5.75 12.17
N TYR A 157 11.37 -5.19 13.22
CA TYR A 157 11.89 -5.33 14.58
C TYR A 157 11.87 -6.78 15.05
N PHE A 158 10.79 -7.51 14.79
CA PHE A 158 10.65 -8.94 15.08
C PHE A 158 11.73 -9.75 14.36
N GLU A 159 11.92 -9.52 13.06
CA GLU A 159 12.93 -10.20 12.24
C GLU A 159 14.35 -9.95 12.78
N GLU A 160 14.71 -8.70 13.09
CA GLU A 160 16.01 -8.34 13.66
C GLU A 160 16.29 -9.08 14.97
N ARG A 161 15.27 -9.25 15.83
CA ARG A 161 15.40 -9.98 17.09
C ARG A 161 15.61 -11.48 16.88
N VAL A 162 14.91 -12.07 15.96
CA VAL A 162 15.10 -13.50 15.62
C VAL A 162 16.50 -13.72 15.05
N LYS A 163 16.90 -12.93 14.05
CA LYS A 163 18.21 -13.07 13.38
C LYS A 163 19.40 -12.76 14.28
N ALA A 164 19.22 -11.95 15.30
CA ALA A 164 20.28 -11.68 16.28
C ALA A 164 20.64 -12.93 17.11
N HIS A 165 19.76 -13.94 17.19
CA HIS A 165 19.96 -15.16 17.95
C HIS A 165 20.21 -16.38 17.06
N ASP A 166 19.47 -16.47 15.96
CA ASP A 166 19.67 -17.48 14.93
C ASP A 166 19.69 -16.81 13.55
N PRO A 167 20.89 -16.46 13.04
CA PRO A 167 21.03 -15.90 11.70
C PRO A 167 20.53 -16.82 10.58
N GLY A 168 20.50 -18.14 10.83
CA GLY A 168 20.03 -19.16 9.90
C GLY A 168 18.54 -19.47 9.99
N ALA A 169 17.80 -18.79 10.88
CA ALA A 169 16.36 -19.03 11.02
C ALA A 169 15.61 -18.70 9.72
N PHE A 170 14.72 -19.60 9.33
CA PHE A 170 13.86 -19.41 8.17
C PHE A 170 12.56 -18.71 8.59
N ILE A 171 12.32 -17.52 8.04
CA ILE A 171 11.18 -16.67 8.41
C ILE A 171 10.21 -16.56 7.23
N ILE A 172 8.95 -16.94 7.47
CA ILE A 172 7.85 -16.81 6.52
C ILE A 172 6.90 -15.73 7.04
N ILE A 173 6.52 -14.80 6.20
CA ILE A 173 5.57 -13.73 6.53
C ILE A 173 4.35 -13.89 5.62
N ARG A 174 3.15 -14.03 6.23
CA ARG A 174 1.88 -14.18 5.53
C ARG A 174 0.89 -13.11 5.95
N ASP A 175 0.14 -12.55 5.00
CA ASP A 175 -0.94 -11.62 5.32
C ASP A 175 -2.07 -12.36 6.08
N THR A 176 -2.38 -11.88 7.29
CA THR A 176 -3.50 -12.39 8.09
C THR A 176 -4.80 -11.76 7.59
N LYS A 177 -5.73 -12.56 7.07
CA LYS A 177 -7.04 -12.05 6.63
C LYS A 177 -7.92 -11.62 7.81
N ALA A 178 -8.00 -12.47 8.80
CA ALA A 178 -8.77 -12.23 10.03
C ALA A 178 -8.22 -13.10 11.16
N TYR A 179 -8.41 -12.66 12.38
CA TYR A 179 -8.17 -13.46 13.58
C TYR A 179 -9.40 -13.33 14.50
N LEU A 180 -9.77 -14.41 15.15
CA LEU A 180 -10.90 -14.48 16.09
C LEU A 180 -10.37 -15.03 17.41
N GLY A 181 -10.44 -14.23 18.46
CA GLY A 181 -9.91 -14.59 19.78
C GLY A 181 -8.38 -14.48 19.88
N GLY A 182 -7.82 -14.92 20.98
CA GLY A 182 -6.38 -14.90 21.26
C GLY A 182 -5.96 -13.77 22.19
N TYR A 183 -4.76 -13.92 22.78
CA TYR A 183 -4.15 -12.91 23.65
C TYR A 183 -3.44 -11.86 22.79
N MET A 184 -4.02 -10.71 22.66
CA MET A 184 -3.32 -9.53 22.17
C MET A 184 -2.76 -8.81 23.37
N GLY A 185 -1.46 -8.95 23.60
CA GLY A 185 -0.77 -8.19 24.63
C GLY A 185 -1.07 -6.71 24.46
N ALA A 186 -1.85 -6.15 25.40
CA ALA A 186 -2.04 -4.71 25.47
C ALA A 186 -0.67 -4.10 25.75
N ARG A 187 -0.01 -3.60 24.73
CA ARG A 187 1.13 -2.69 24.93
C ARG A 187 0.60 -1.41 25.56
N LYS A 188 1.04 -1.14 26.79
CA LYS A 188 0.92 0.17 27.43
C LYS A 188 1.85 1.16 26.77
#